data_ff34af46f5008f1e42ce4f903b05d840
#
_entry.id   ff34af46f5008f1e42ce4f903b05d840
#
_cell.length_a   1.000
_cell.length_b   1.000
_cell.length_c   1.000
_cell.angle_alpha   90.00
_cell.angle_beta   90.00
_cell.angle_gamma   90.00
#
_symmetry.space_group_name_H-M   'P 1'
#
loop_
_entity.id
_entity.type
_entity.pdbx_description
1 polymer ?
#
loop_
_entity_poly.entity_id
_entity_poly.type
_entity_poly.pdbx_seq_one_letter_code
_entity_poly.pdbx_strand_id
1 'polypeptide(L)' 'MNFNEKLINLRKSKGLSQEELGNELKVSRQTISKWESCQSYPDFQRLV' A
#
# COMPACT_ATOMS: atom_id res chain seq x y z
N MET A 1 -3.71 -6.46 13.29
CA MET A 1 -3.68 -6.35 11.82
C MET A 1 -2.42 -5.59 11.41
N ASN A 2 -1.64 -6.11 10.52
CA ASN A 2 -0.41 -5.45 10.12
C ASN A 2 -0.66 -4.52 8.94
N PHE A 3 0.40 -3.81 8.53
CA PHE A 3 0.26 -2.77 7.51
C PHE A 3 -0.25 -3.34 6.18
N ASN A 4 0.29 -4.48 5.76
CA ASN A 4 -0.11 -5.00 4.45
C ASN A 4 -1.59 -5.38 4.42
N GLU A 5 -2.11 -5.91 5.51
CA GLU A 5 -3.54 -6.24 5.57
C GLU A 5 -4.39 -4.98 5.57
N LYS A 6 -3.96 -3.94 6.28
CA LYS A 6 -4.68 -2.68 6.27
C LYS A 6 -4.72 -2.07 4.88
N LEU A 7 -3.61 -2.15 4.17
CA LEU A 7 -3.52 -1.58 2.84
C LEU A 7 -4.47 -2.32 1.88
N ILE A 8 -4.45 -3.64 1.93
CA ILE A 8 -5.33 -4.44 1.09
C ILE A 8 -6.79 -4.15 1.40
N ASN A 9 -7.14 -4.09 2.67
CA ASN A 9 -8.51 -3.83 3.07
C ASN A 9 -8.96 -2.44 2.62
N LEU A 10 -8.10 -1.45 2.78
CA LEU A 10 -8.41 -0.09 2.32
C LEU A 10 -8.66 -0.08 0.81
N ARG A 11 -7.78 -0.73 0.07
CA ARG A 11 -7.91 -0.76 -1.37
C ARG A 11 -9.23 -1.41 -1.79
N LYS A 12 -9.55 -2.55 -1.17
CA LYS A 12 -10.76 -3.28 -1.53
C LYS A 12 -12.02 -2.52 -1.12
N SER A 13 -11.98 -1.86 0.02
CA SER A 13 -13.13 -1.11 0.48
C SER A 13 -13.45 0.07 -0.44
N LYS A 14 -12.42 0.60 -1.10
CA LYS A 14 -12.62 1.69 -2.06
C LYS A 14 -12.84 1.18 -3.49
N GLY A 15 -12.74 -0.12 -3.71
CA GLY A 15 -12.91 -0.68 -5.04
C GLY A 15 -11.79 -0.32 -5.99
N LEU A 16 -10.58 -0.17 -5.50
CA LEU A 16 -9.44 0.25 -6.31
C LEU A 16 -8.57 -0.93 -6.68
N SER A 17 -7.93 -0.82 -7.86
CA SER A 17 -6.86 -1.73 -8.21
C SER A 17 -5.56 -1.26 -7.52
N GLN A 18 -4.51 -2.08 -7.61
CA GLN A 18 -3.21 -1.67 -7.07
C GLN A 18 -2.72 -0.41 -7.76
N GLU A 19 -2.92 -0.33 -9.07
CA GLU A 19 -2.49 0.85 -9.80
C GLU A 19 -3.26 2.09 -9.37
N GLU A 20 -4.57 1.93 -9.19
CA GLU A 20 -5.39 3.05 -8.76
C GLU A 20 -5.01 3.52 -7.36
N LEU A 21 -4.75 2.59 -6.46
CA LEU A 21 -4.31 2.97 -5.13
C LEU A 21 -2.95 3.67 -5.18
N GLY A 22 -2.06 3.17 -6.02
CA GLY A 22 -0.78 3.83 -6.20
C GLY A 22 -0.93 5.27 -6.64
N ASN A 23 -1.84 5.52 -7.58
CA ASN A 23 -2.11 6.88 -8.02
C ASN A 23 -2.65 7.75 -6.90
N GLU A 24 -3.50 7.19 -6.05
CA GLU A 24 -4.04 7.93 -4.92
C GLU A 24 -2.94 8.33 -3.94
N LEU A 25 -2.00 7.45 -3.72
CA LEU A 25 -0.90 7.67 -2.77
C LEU A 25 0.33 8.27 -3.44
N LYS A 26 0.29 8.47 -4.75
CA LYS A 26 1.39 9.03 -5.52
C LYS A 26 2.63 8.14 -5.47
N VAL A 27 2.41 6.85 -5.53
CA VAL A 27 3.48 5.86 -5.62
C VAL A 27 3.18 4.94 -6.80
N SER A 28 4.17 4.16 -7.22
CA SER A 28 3.98 3.26 -8.34
C SER A 28 3.17 2.02 -7.93
N ARG A 29 2.59 1.36 -8.93
CA ARG A 29 1.88 0.11 -8.69
C ARG A 29 2.83 -0.93 -8.09
N GLN A 30 4.07 -0.95 -8.54
CA GLN A 30 5.05 -1.90 -8.00
C GLN A 30 5.27 -1.68 -6.51
N THR A 31 5.29 -0.42 -6.09
CA THR A 31 5.43 -0.11 -4.67
C THR A 31 4.25 -0.68 -3.88
N ILE A 32 3.02 -0.48 -4.39
CA ILE A 32 1.85 -1.03 -3.72
C ILE A 32 1.95 -2.54 -3.63
N SER A 33 2.34 -3.19 -4.73
CA SER A 33 2.46 -4.64 -4.75
C SER A 33 3.45 -5.14 -3.70
N LYS A 34 4.59 -4.45 -3.57
CA LYS A 34 5.59 -4.84 -2.57
C LYS A 34 5.06 -4.66 -1.16
N TRP A 35 4.34 -3.57 -0.93
CA TRP A 35 3.77 -3.33 0.40
C TRP A 35 2.74 -4.39 0.74
N GLU A 36 1.90 -4.78 -0.22
CA GLU A 36 0.87 -5.78 0.04
C GLU A 36 1.44 -7.17 0.25
N SER A 37 2.61 -7.45 -0.31
CA SER A 37 3.26 -8.74 -0.17
C SER A 37 4.29 -8.77 0.96
N CYS A 38 4.38 -7.72 1.75
CA CYS A 38 5.32 -7.62 2.86
C CYS A 38 6.78 -7.59 2.43
N GLN A 39 7.05 -7.21 1.19
CA GLN A 39 8.43 -7.11 0.72
C GLN A 39 9.09 -5.81 1.12
N SER A 40 8.31 -4.79 1.40
CA SER A 40 8.86 -3.52 1.86
C SER A 40 7.79 -2.76 2.62
N TYR A 41 8.18 -1.68 3.26
CA TYR A 41 7.28 -0.84 4.04
C TYR A 41 7.60 0.62 3.75
N PRO A 42 6.61 1.52 3.90
CA PRO A 42 6.88 2.94 3.70
C PRO A 42 7.88 3.47 4.71
N ASP A 43 8.60 4.50 4.29
CA ASP A 43 9.65 5.08 5.10
C ASP A 43 9.13 5.95 6.23
N PHE A 44 7.88 6.33 6.20
CA PHE A 44 7.38 7.26 7.21
C PHE A 44 7.51 6.71 8.63
N GLN A 45 7.72 5.41 8.79
CA GLN A 45 7.92 4.83 10.11
C GLN A 45 9.30 5.06 10.67
N ARG A 46 10.19 5.62 9.87
CA ARG A 46 11.56 5.89 10.30
C ARG A 46 11.70 7.20 11.05
N LEU A 47 10.64 7.91 11.23
CA LEU A 47 10.65 9.18 11.93
C LEU A 47 10.64 8.94 13.43
N VAL A 48 11.78 8.78 14.00
CA VAL A 48 11.89 8.56 15.43
C VAL A 48 12.87 9.52 16.03
#